data_ce47d2c943c7842421383a5cd5220bf0
#
_entry.id   ce47d2c943c7842421383a5cd5220bf0
#
_cell.length_a   1.000
_cell.length_b   1.000
_cell.length_c   1.000
_cell.angle_alpha   90.00
_cell.angle_beta   90.00
_cell.angle_gamma   90.00
#
_symmetry.space_group_name_H-M   'P 1'
#
loop_
_entity.id
_entity.type
_entity.pdbx_description
1 polymer ?
#
loop_
_entity_poly.entity_id
_entity_poly.type
_entity_poly.pdbx_seq_one_letter_code
_entity_poly.pdbx_strand_id
1 'polypeptide(L)'
;MHMAALVGINSEEVQVLIKVFDQYITSKTSVALSTLLSESIVHNVKILDCGISDIKDIKLDPDEIKMCAVRLNGKGDTHIEILYTIQQKHAKKIAAKLLCQNEVNEIDEMGESAIQEVANIMTGSFFNALSHGTGFRVDLSTPNYINDELYSLIDTSVKDIASPIEHAVITDVELIGKLSGIKLHMIIMQNTLDARKLLANHSDQKEQQCNFGKQNFELDALLEGTDLQSHPVGGQNSELDAILDDVLDDVLKEKH
;
A
#
# COMPACT_ATOMS: atom_id res chain seq x y z
N MET A 1 34.83 -6.72 21.45
CA MET A 1 33.72 -5.79 21.72
C MET A 1 32.54 -6.28 20.88
N HIS A 2 31.68 -7.12 21.48
CA HIS A 2 30.51 -7.67 20.79
C HIS A 2 29.46 -6.54 20.70
N MET A 3 29.24 -6.02 19.51
CA MET A 3 28.00 -5.29 19.24
C MET A 3 26.88 -6.34 19.34
N ALA A 4 26.10 -6.26 20.41
CA ALA A 4 24.81 -6.93 20.46
C ALA A 4 24.00 -6.36 19.28
N ALA A 5 23.76 -7.16 18.25
CA ALA A 5 22.87 -6.81 17.17
C ALA A 5 21.52 -6.49 17.81
N LEU A 6 20.96 -5.31 17.51
CA LEU A 6 19.60 -4.96 17.85
C LEU A 6 18.67 -5.95 17.13
N VAL A 7 18.15 -6.90 17.88
CA VAL A 7 17.48 -8.11 17.35
C VAL A 7 16.07 -7.78 16.82
N GLY A 8 15.53 -6.58 17.05
CA GLY A 8 14.21 -6.13 16.58
C GLY A 8 14.14 -4.62 16.40
N ILE A 9 13.00 -4.10 15.96
CA ILE A 9 12.72 -2.66 15.91
C ILE A 9 12.30 -2.17 17.31
N ASN A 10 12.70 -0.95 17.67
CA ASN A 10 12.33 -0.35 18.94
C ASN A 10 10.94 0.34 18.86
N SER A 11 10.42 0.77 20.02
CA SER A 11 9.08 1.37 20.09
C SER A 11 8.94 2.67 19.29
N GLU A 12 10.01 3.44 19.12
CA GLU A 12 10.00 4.67 18.32
C GLU A 12 9.97 4.31 16.82
N GLU A 13 10.81 3.39 16.38
CA GLU A 13 10.79 2.85 15.01
C GLU A 13 9.42 2.27 14.66
N VAL A 14 8.76 1.55 15.59
CA VAL A 14 7.38 1.03 15.43
C VAL A 14 6.40 2.16 15.16
N GLN A 15 6.41 3.22 15.96
CA GLN A 15 5.48 4.34 15.80
C GLN A 15 5.69 5.09 14.48
N VAL A 16 6.94 5.24 14.04
CA VAL A 16 7.24 5.86 12.74
C VAL A 16 6.78 4.96 11.61
N LEU A 17 7.03 3.65 11.69
CA LEU A 17 6.63 2.69 10.67
C LEU A 17 5.10 2.63 10.49
N ILE A 18 4.34 2.66 11.59
CA ILE A 18 2.87 2.75 11.54
C ILE A 18 2.44 4.00 10.75
N LYS A 19 3.02 5.17 11.04
CA LYS A 19 2.69 6.42 10.34
C LYS A 19 3.04 6.38 8.86
N VAL A 20 4.16 5.77 8.51
CA VAL A 20 4.60 5.62 7.11
C VAL A 20 3.63 4.73 6.34
N PHE A 21 3.27 3.58 6.88
CA PHE A 21 2.30 2.69 6.25
C PHE A 21 0.91 3.31 6.20
N ASP A 22 0.45 3.94 7.27
CA ASP A 22 -0.83 4.65 7.28
C ASP A 22 -0.91 5.69 6.16
N GLN A 23 0.15 6.46 5.93
CA GLN A 23 0.24 7.41 4.84
C GLN A 23 0.14 6.74 3.45
N TYR A 24 0.84 5.61 3.22
CA TYR A 24 0.80 4.89 1.93
C TYR A 24 -0.57 4.26 1.70
N ILE A 25 -1.17 3.68 2.74
CA ILE A 25 -2.51 3.08 2.67
C ILE A 25 -3.56 4.15 2.39
N THR A 26 -3.54 5.27 3.12
CA THR A 26 -4.49 6.38 2.94
C THR A 26 -4.41 6.97 1.54
N SER A 27 -3.21 7.23 1.05
CA SER A 27 -3.01 7.99 -0.20
C SER A 27 -3.32 7.19 -1.46
N LYS A 28 -3.17 5.87 -1.44
CA LYS A 28 -3.26 5.03 -2.66
C LYS A 28 -4.07 3.75 -2.47
N THR A 29 -3.72 2.91 -1.49
CA THR A 29 -4.29 1.56 -1.37
C THR A 29 -5.78 1.58 -1.01
N SER A 30 -6.17 2.39 -0.02
CA SER A 30 -7.59 2.56 0.33
C SER A 30 -8.40 3.18 -0.80
N VAL A 31 -7.81 4.10 -1.57
CA VAL A 31 -8.45 4.72 -2.74
C VAL A 31 -8.68 3.67 -3.82
N ALA A 32 -7.69 2.82 -4.12
CA ALA A 32 -7.82 1.75 -5.10
C ALA A 32 -8.95 0.79 -4.72
N LEU A 33 -8.97 0.30 -3.47
CA LEU A 33 -10.03 -0.57 -2.98
C LEU A 33 -11.41 0.12 -2.98
N SER A 34 -11.46 1.42 -2.61
CA SER A 34 -12.69 2.23 -2.66
C SER A 34 -13.27 2.29 -4.07
N THR A 35 -12.43 2.47 -5.07
CA THR A 35 -12.85 2.48 -6.48
C THR A 35 -13.39 1.12 -6.90
N LEU A 36 -12.67 0.03 -6.60
CA LEU A 36 -13.09 -1.34 -6.95
C LEU A 36 -14.42 -1.74 -6.30
N LEU A 37 -14.61 -1.38 -5.04
CA LEU A 37 -15.82 -1.71 -4.30
C LEU A 37 -16.93 -0.63 -4.41
N SER A 38 -16.66 0.49 -5.09
CA SER A 38 -17.59 1.63 -5.22
C SER A 38 -18.15 2.10 -3.88
N GLU A 39 -17.31 2.15 -2.85
CA GLU A 39 -17.68 2.60 -1.50
C GLU A 39 -16.49 3.13 -0.72
N SER A 40 -16.74 3.93 0.31
CA SER A 40 -15.66 4.42 1.18
C SER A 40 -15.05 3.31 2.00
N ILE A 41 -13.72 3.28 2.08
CA ILE A 41 -12.95 2.34 2.89
C ILE A 41 -12.41 3.06 4.13
N VAL A 42 -12.56 2.44 5.29
CA VAL A 42 -11.82 2.80 6.50
C VAL A 42 -10.73 1.76 6.73
N HIS A 43 -9.63 2.18 7.32
CA HIS A 43 -8.53 1.28 7.62
C HIS A 43 -7.93 1.57 9.00
N ASN A 44 -7.21 0.59 9.52
CA ASN A 44 -6.45 0.68 10.75
C ASN A 44 -5.12 -0.06 10.57
N VAL A 45 -4.02 0.55 10.98
CA VAL A 45 -2.66 0.01 10.86
C VAL A 45 -2.12 -0.30 12.24
N LYS A 46 -1.64 -1.50 12.46
CA LYS A 46 -0.97 -1.91 13.70
C LYS A 46 0.16 -2.90 13.42
N ILE A 47 1.17 -2.89 14.27
CA ILE A 47 2.22 -3.91 14.26
C ILE A 47 1.85 -4.99 15.25
N LEU A 48 1.80 -6.23 14.79
CA LEU A 48 1.38 -7.39 15.57
C LEU A 48 2.54 -8.02 16.33
N ASP A 49 3.69 -8.14 15.67
CA ASP A 49 4.91 -8.69 16.26
C ASP A 49 6.16 -8.12 15.57
N CYS A 50 7.23 -7.98 16.34
CA CYS A 50 8.56 -7.62 15.85
C CYS A 50 9.57 -8.78 16.03
N GLY A 51 9.14 -9.93 16.54
CA GLY A 51 9.98 -11.13 16.78
C GLY A 51 9.29 -12.40 16.30
N ILE A 52 10.11 -13.40 15.94
CA ILE A 52 9.62 -14.69 15.39
C ILE A 52 8.95 -15.57 16.46
N SER A 53 8.94 -15.15 17.73
CA SER A 53 8.75 -16.06 18.86
C SER A 53 7.41 -16.77 18.91
N ASP A 54 6.33 -16.21 18.39
CA ASP A 54 5.06 -16.95 18.37
C ASP A 54 4.04 -16.38 17.37
N ILE A 55 4.19 -16.74 16.09
CA ILE A 55 3.19 -16.50 15.05
C ILE A 55 1.80 -17.04 15.48
N LYS A 56 1.76 -18.04 16.35
CA LYS A 56 0.54 -18.65 16.90
C LYS A 56 -0.30 -17.70 17.74
N ASP A 57 0.33 -16.65 18.31
CA ASP A 57 -0.35 -15.63 19.11
C ASP A 57 -0.92 -14.49 18.28
N ILE A 58 -0.63 -14.46 16.97
CA ILE A 58 -1.20 -13.47 16.06
C ILE A 58 -2.69 -13.75 15.87
N LYS A 59 -3.52 -12.93 16.51
CA LYS A 59 -4.98 -12.98 16.38
C LYS A 59 -5.46 -11.88 15.45
N LEU A 60 -5.77 -12.24 14.21
CA LEU A 60 -6.36 -11.30 13.24
C LEU A 60 -7.90 -11.35 13.29
N ASP A 61 -8.45 -12.53 13.23
CA ASP A 61 -9.89 -12.76 13.39
C ASP A 61 -10.10 -14.14 14.05
N PRO A 62 -10.71 -14.22 15.23
CA PRO A 62 -10.70 -15.43 16.05
C PRO A 62 -11.58 -16.57 15.55
N ASP A 63 -12.48 -16.36 14.58
CA ASP A 63 -13.58 -17.26 14.34
C ASP A 63 -13.48 -18.11 13.06
N GLU A 64 -12.55 -17.85 12.16
CA GLU A 64 -12.38 -18.66 10.94
C GLU A 64 -11.00 -19.33 10.86
N ILE A 65 -11.03 -20.65 10.74
CA ILE A 65 -9.83 -21.47 10.61
C ILE A 65 -9.24 -21.33 9.20
N LYS A 66 -10.10 -21.33 8.17
CA LYS A 66 -9.67 -21.22 6.76
C LYS A 66 -10.00 -19.87 6.18
N MET A 67 -9.01 -19.26 5.54
CA MET A 67 -9.11 -17.97 4.89
C MET A 67 -8.88 -18.11 3.39
N CYS A 68 -9.60 -17.33 2.59
CA CYS A 68 -9.13 -17.00 1.23
C CYS A 68 -7.95 -16.06 1.37
N ALA A 69 -6.84 -16.38 0.73
CA ALA A 69 -5.67 -15.54 0.78
C ALA A 69 -5.09 -15.31 -0.61
N VAL A 70 -4.45 -14.15 -0.81
CA VAL A 70 -3.63 -13.86 -1.98
C VAL A 70 -2.28 -13.38 -1.50
N ARG A 71 -1.23 -14.05 -1.97
CA ARG A 71 0.15 -13.72 -1.65
C ARG A 71 0.84 -13.08 -2.83
N LEU A 72 1.55 -11.99 -2.57
CA LEU A 72 2.45 -11.31 -3.49
C LEU A 72 3.71 -10.89 -2.74
N ASN A 73 4.78 -10.67 -3.48
CA ASN A 73 5.98 -10.07 -2.92
C ASN A 73 6.53 -8.97 -3.83
N GLY A 74 7.30 -8.07 -3.23
CA GLY A 74 8.12 -7.09 -3.92
C GLY A 74 9.58 -7.29 -3.55
N LYS A 75 10.45 -7.40 -4.56
CA LYS A 75 11.90 -7.61 -4.40
C LYS A 75 12.69 -6.57 -5.18
N GLY A 76 13.76 -6.06 -4.58
CA GLY A 76 14.62 -5.05 -5.18
C GLY A 76 15.45 -4.36 -4.11
N ASP A 77 15.31 -3.04 -3.97
CA ASP A 77 15.98 -2.26 -2.93
C ASP A 77 15.52 -2.66 -1.50
N THR A 78 14.36 -3.25 -1.40
CA THR A 78 13.79 -3.86 -0.19
C THR A 78 13.08 -5.17 -0.56
N HIS A 79 12.89 -6.06 0.42
CA HIS A 79 12.05 -7.25 0.26
C HIS A 79 10.83 -7.14 1.20
N ILE A 80 9.64 -7.16 0.61
CA ILE A 80 8.36 -7.08 1.33
C ILE A 80 7.45 -8.19 0.81
N GLU A 81 6.96 -9.03 1.71
CA GLU A 81 5.88 -9.98 1.44
C GLU A 81 4.55 -9.34 1.83
N ILE A 82 3.55 -9.49 0.99
CA ILE A 82 2.18 -9.05 1.25
C ILE A 82 1.26 -10.26 1.17
N LEU A 83 0.47 -10.44 2.23
CA LEU A 83 -0.54 -11.47 2.32
C LEU A 83 -1.90 -10.80 2.58
N TYR A 84 -2.79 -10.87 1.62
CA TYR A 84 -4.19 -10.52 1.83
C TYR A 84 -4.91 -11.72 2.41
N THR A 85 -5.64 -11.53 3.52
CA THR A 85 -6.47 -12.57 4.13
C THR A 85 -7.90 -12.09 4.22
N ILE A 86 -8.82 -12.94 3.77
CA ILE A 86 -10.22 -12.57 3.59
C ILE A 86 -11.08 -13.73 4.05
N GLN A 87 -12.00 -13.50 4.98
CA GLN A 87 -12.98 -14.52 5.35
C GLN A 87 -13.84 -14.92 4.16
N GLN A 88 -14.22 -16.19 4.06
CA GLN A 88 -15.02 -16.74 2.95
C GLN A 88 -16.26 -15.88 2.63
N LYS A 89 -17.00 -15.45 3.65
CA LYS A 89 -18.18 -14.58 3.48
C LYS A 89 -17.88 -13.24 2.81
N HIS A 90 -16.71 -12.64 3.10
CA HIS A 90 -16.29 -11.38 2.52
C HIS A 90 -15.70 -11.58 1.13
N ALA A 91 -14.94 -12.67 0.90
CA ALA A 91 -14.41 -13.04 -0.41
C ALA A 91 -15.54 -13.24 -1.43
N LYS A 92 -16.63 -13.93 -1.06
CA LYS A 92 -17.83 -14.08 -1.90
C LYS A 92 -18.47 -12.74 -2.26
N LYS A 93 -18.56 -11.80 -1.32
CA LYS A 93 -19.08 -10.45 -1.58
C LYS A 93 -18.18 -9.65 -2.53
N ILE A 94 -16.85 -9.77 -2.39
CA ILE A 94 -15.89 -9.13 -3.30
C ILE A 94 -16.05 -9.72 -4.71
N ALA A 95 -16.03 -11.04 -4.84
CA ALA A 95 -16.22 -11.72 -6.12
C ALA A 95 -17.56 -11.33 -6.79
N ALA A 96 -18.65 -11.34 -6.04
CA ALA A 96 -19.97 -10.94 -6.56
C ALA A 96 -19.96 -9.50 -7.11
N LYS A 97 -19.35 -8.57 -6.38
CA LYS A 97 -19.24 -7.16 -6.81
C LYS A 97 -18.44 -7.02 -8.11
N LEU A 98 -17.29 -7.67 -8.22
CA LEU A 98 -16.42 -7.55 -9.37
C LEU A 98 -16.95 -8.28 -10.61
N LEU A 99 -17.64 -9.40 -10.41
CA LEU A 99 -18.26 -10.16 -11.47
C LEU A 99 -19.66 -9.62 -11.88
N CYS A 100 -20.09 -8.50 -11.28
CA CYS A 100 -21.42 -7.91 -11.49
C CYS A 100 -22.56 -8.92 -11.22
N GLN A 101 -22.40 -9.80 -10.25
CA GLN A 101 -23.39 -10.80 -9.82
C GLN A 101 -24.07 -10.34 -8.53
N ASN A 102 -25.32 -10.74 -8.35
CA ASN A 102 -26.05 -10.42 -7.11
C ASN A 102 -25.48 -11.18 -5.90
N GLU A 103 -25.06 -12.42 -6.12
CA GLU A 103 -24.53 -13.32 -5.08
C GLU A 103 -23.60 -14.36 -5.70
N VAL A 104 -22.58 -14.77 -4.95
CA VAL A 104 -21.67 -15.88 -5.27
C VAL A 104 -21.74 -16.88 -4.14
N ASN A 105 -22.19 -18.10 -4.44
CA ASN A 105 -22.36 -19.17 -3.45
C ASN A 105 -21.04 -19.85 -3.09
N GLU A 106 -20.14 -20.01 -4.09
CA GLU A 106 -18.82 -20.61 -3.93
C GLU A 106 -17.81 -19.82 -4.74
N ILE A 107 -16.57 -19.76 -4.27
CA ILE A 107 -15.47 -19.15 -5.00
C ILE A 107 -14.96 -20.18 -6.01
N ASP A 108 -15.29 -19.97 -7.26
CA ASP A 108 -14.78 -20.73 -8.42
C ASP A 108 -13.53 -20.04 -9.02
N GLU A 109 -13.01 -20.55 -10.12
CA GLU A 109 -11.84 -20.01 -10.81
C GLU A 109 -12.00 -18.53 -11.21
N MET A 110 -13.21 -18.08 -11.57
CA MET A 110 -13.48 -16.67 -11.87
C MET A 110 -13.48 -15.83 -10.59
N GLY A 111 -14.04 -16.35 -9.50
CA GLY A 111 -14.01 -15.71 -8.20
C GLY A 111 -12.59 -15.58 -7.66
N GLU A 112 -11.78 -16.62 -7.78
CA GLU A 112 -10.35 -16.59 -7.42
C GLU A 112 -9.59 -15.55 -8.23
N SER A 113 -9.77 -15.53 -9.55
CA SER A 113 -9.15 -14.54 -10.45
C SER A 113 -9.57 -13.11 -10.10
N ALA A 114 -10.84 -12.88 -9.76
CA ALA A 114 -11.33 -11.57 -9.34
C ALA A 114 -10.67 -11.11 -8.02
N ILE A 115 -10.51 -12.00 -7.04
CA ILE A 115 -9.84 -11.70 -5.77
C ILE A 115 -8.35 -11.45 -5.97
N GLN A 116 -7.68 -12.23 -6.85
CA GLN A 116 -6.28 -12.00 -7.22
C GLN A 116 -6.08 -10.63 -7.86
N GLU A 117 -7.00 -10.19 -8.73
CA GLU A 117 -6.92 -8.89 -9.38
C GLU A 117 -7.07 -7.74 -8.37
N VAL A 118 -7.98 -7.85 -7.39
CA VAL A 118 -8.06 -6.88 -6.28
C VAL A 118 -6.74 -6.76 -5.55
N ALA A 119 -6.16 -7.89 -5.16
CA ALA A 119 -4.89 -7.93 -4.45
C ALA A 119 -3.74 -7.32 -5.31
N ASN A 120 -3.72 -7.62 -6.60
CA ASN A 120 -2.74 -7.08 -7.55
C ASN A 120 -2.82 -5.55 -7.64
N ILE A 121 -4.02 -4.99 -7.84
CA ILE A 121 -4.25 -3.55 -7.93
C ILE A 121 -3.87 -2.84 -6.61
N MET A 122 -4.26 -3.41 -5.48
CA MET A 122 -3.94 -2.86 -4.16
C MET A 122 -2.42 -2.88 -3.91
N THR A 123 -1.75 -3.99 -4.25
CA THR A 123 -0.29 -4.13 -4.11
C THR A 123 0.45 -3.14 -5.00
N GLY A 124 0.07 -3.01 -6.28
CA GLY A 124 0.64 -2.02 -7.18
C GLY A 124 0.46 -0.60 -6.66
N SER A 125 -0.70 -0.27 -6.12
CA SER A 125 -0.98 1.03 -5.51
C SER A 125 -0.13 1.30 -4.27
N PHE A 126 0.08 0.29 -3.41
CA PHE A 126 0.93 0.38 -2.23
C PHE A 126 2.40 0.59 -2.61
N PHE A 127 2.95 -0.24 -3.50
CA PHE A 127 4.35 -0.11 -3.92
C PHE A 127 4.62 1.16 -4.71
N ASN A 128 3.63 1.67 -5.45
CA ASN A 128 3.72 3.00 -6.07
C ASN A 128 3.89 4.10 -5.01
N ALA A 129 3.06 4.10 -3.95
CA ALA A 129 3.20 5.06 -2.85
C ALA A 129 4.55 4.91 -2.12
N LEU A 130 4.98 3.67 -1.87
CA LEU A 130 6.26 3.35 -1.25
C LEU A 130 7.43 3.87 -2.10
N SER A 131 7.44 3.58 -3.40
CA SER A 131 8.49 4.06 -4.32
C SER A 131 8.56 5.58 -4.37
N HIS A 132 7.42 6.27 -4.39
CA HIS A 132 7.38 7.73 -4.31
C HIS A 132 7.90 8.28 -2.98
N GLY A 133 7.65 7.58 -1.88
CA GLY A 133 8.05 8.02 -0.53
C GLY A 133 9.49 7.68 -0.16
N THR A 134 10.13 6.72 -0.83
CA THR A 134 11.46 6.21 -0.48
C THR A 134 12.47 6.26 -1.62
N GLY A 135 12.02 6.38 -2.86
CA GLY A 135 12.84 6.22 -4.07
C GLY A 135 13.17 4.75 -4.41
N PHE A 136 12.65 3.78 -3.66
CA PHE A 136 12.95 2.36 -3.89
C PHE A 136 12.38 1.86 -5.20
N ARG A 137 13.14 0.99 -5.86
CA ARG A 137 12.72 0.20 -7.02
C ARG A 137 12.44 -1.22 -6.57
N VAL A 138 11.23 -1.69 -6.87
CA VAL A 138 10.75 -2.99 -6.42
C VAL A 138 10.01 -3.68 -7.57
N ASP A 139 10.42 -4.90 -7.88
CA ASP A 139 9.76 -5.76 -8.86
C ASP A 139 8.71 -6.61 -8.15
N LEU A 140 7.48 -6.62 -8.66
CA LEU A 140 6.36 -7.34 -8.07
C LEU A 140 6.23 -8.75 -8.65
N SER A 141 5.92 -9.72 -7.78
CA SER A 141 5.52 -11.06 -8.22
C SER A 141 4.10 -11.08 -8.79
N THR A 142 3.74 -12.16 -9.45
CA THR A 142 2.35 -12.45 -9.78
C THR A 142 1.56 -12.82 -8.50
N PRO A 143 0.26 -12.48 -8.43
CA PRO A 143 -0.59 -12.88 -7.31
C PRO A 143 -0.79 -14.41 -7.30
N ASN A 144 -0.72 -15.00 -6.11
CA ASN A 144 -0.96 -16.42 -5.88
C ASN A 144 -2.12 -16.59 -4.90
N TYR A 145 -3.25 -17.16 -5.37
CA TYR A 145 -4.41 -17.46 -4.54
C TYR A 145 -4.18 -18.76 -3.75
N ILE A 146 -4.52 -18.73 -2.46
CA ILE A 146 -4.36 -19.83 -1.53
C ILE A 146 -5.60 -19.90 -0.63
N ASN A 147 -6.05 -21.09 -0.31
CA ASN A 147 -7.12 -21.32 0.66
C ASN A 147 -6.60 -22.25 1.75
N ASP A 148 -6.16 -21.67 2.88
CA ASP A 148 -5.52 -22.40 3.97
C ASP A 148 -5.78 -21.74 5.33
N GLU A 149 -5.27 -22.34 6.39
CA GLU A 149 -5.30 -21.77 7.73
C GLU A 149 -4.40 -20.54 7.84
N LEU A 150 -4.89 -19.50 8.51
CA LEU A 150 -4.19 -18.23 8.67
C LEU A 150 -2.76 -18.39 9.21
N TYR A 151 -2.60 -19.26 10.21
CA TYR A 151 -1.28 -19.55 10.80
C TYR A 151 -0.30 -20.11 9.77
N SER A 152 -0.72 -21.10 8.98
CA SER A 152 0.10 -21.72 7.92
C SER A 152 0.54 -20.70 6.87
N LEU A 153 -0.37 -19.80 6.47
CA LEU A 153 -0.14 -18.75 5.51
C LEU A 153 0.93 -17.75 5.99
N ILE A 154 0.82 -17.29 7.24
CA ILE A 154 1.79 -16.33 7.83
C ILE A 154 3.13 -17.01 8.06
N ASP A 155 3.17 -18.21 8.63
CA ASP A 155 4.41 -18.97 8.90
C ASP A 155 5.22 -19.21 7.62
N THR A 156 4.53 -19.58 6.53
CA THR A 156 5.18 -19.75 5.22
C THR A 156 5.76 -18.44 4.70
N SER A 157 5.02 -17.35 4.80
CA SER A 157 5.46 -16.03 4.32
C SER A 157 6.63 -15.48 5.14
N VAL A 158 6.61 -15.65 6.46
CA VAL A 158 7.70 -15.22 7.34
C VAL A 158 9.00 -15.98 7.04
N LYS A 159 8.93 -17.28 6.77
CA LYS A 159 10.12 -18.09 6.42
C LYS A 159 10.80 -17.63 5.12
N ASP A 160 10.08 -16.99 4.23
CA ASP A 160 10.63 -16.50 2.96
C ASP A 160 11.37 -15.15 3.11
N ILE A 161 11.08 -14.38 4.18
CA ILE A 161 11.68 -13.04 4.40
C ILE A 161 12.72 -13.00 5.49
N ALA A 162 12.67 -13.92 6.45
CA ALA A 162 13.54 -13.91 7.62
C ALA A 162 14.17 -15.29 7.82
N SER A 163 15.48 -15.28 8.08
CA SER A 163 16.16 -16.47 8.57
C SER A 163 15.76 -16.76 10.04
N PRO A 164 15.97 -17.97 10.57
CA PRO A 164 15.63 -18.30 11.96
C PRO A 164 16.28 -17.41 13.03
N ILE A 165 17.28 -16.62 12.64
CA ILE A 165 18.05 -15.71 13.52
C ILE A 165 17.58 -14.26 13.38
N GLU A 166 16.83 -13.94 12.31
CA GLU A 166 16.33 -12.61 12.02
C GLU A 166 14.90 -12.46 12.51
N HIS A 167 14.55 -11.25 12.96
CA HIS A 167 13.18 -10.90 13.32
C HIS A 167 12.40 -10.43 12.09
N ALA A 168 11.15 -10.85 12.00
CA ALA A 168 10.19 -10.31 11.05
C ALA A 168 9.39 -9.19 11.69
N VAL A 169 9.17 -8.12 10.93
CA VAL A 169 8.24 -7.05 11.27
C VAL A 169 6.93 -7.34 10.53
N ILE A 170 5.88 -7.61 11.30
CA ILE A 170 4.56 -7.96 10.77
C ILE A 170 3.61 -6.81 11.05
N THR A 171 3.10 -6.20 9.99
CA THR A 171 2.13 -5.11 10.06
C THR A 171 0.79 -5.58 9.53
N ASP A 172 -0.25 -5.50 10.34
CA ASP A 172 -1.63 -5.74 9.93
C ASP A 172 -2.33 -4.44 9.56
N VAL A 173 -2.87 -4.40 8.36
CA VAL A 173 -3.74 -3.34 7.87
C VAL A 173 -5.13 -3.91 7.68
N GLU A 174 -6.03 -3.59 8.58
CA GLU A 174 -7.43 -3.94 8.46
C GLU A 174 -8.14 -2.91 7.56
N LEU A 175 -8.83 -3.36 6.52
CA LEU A 175 -9.58 -2.53 5.59
C LEU A 175 -11.07 -2.94 5.61
N ILE A 176 -11.96 -1.96 5.77
CA ILE A 176 -13.39 -2.21 5.93
C ILE A 176 -14.19 -1.29 5.01
N GLY A 177 -15.04 -1.88 4.18
CA GLY A 177 -16.04 -1.17 3.38
C GLY A 177 -17.18 -0.66 4.26
N LYS A 178 -17.44 0.65 4.22
CA LYS A 178 -18.45 1.29 5.10
C LYS A 178 -19.88 0.87 4.82
N LEU A 179 -20.20 0.53 3.59
CA LEU A 179 -21.57 0.16 3.19
C LEU A 179 -21.81 -1.34 3.24
N SER A 180 -20.89 -2.11 2.64
CA SER A 180 -21.02 -3.56 2.51
C SER A 180 -20.64 -4.32 3.77
N GLY A 181 -19.84 -3.69 4.66
CA GLY A 181 -19.17 -4.35 5.77
C GLY A 181 -18.14 -5.41 5.31
N ILE A 182 -17.71 -5.36 4.04
CA ILE A 182 -16.61 -6.21 3.55
C ILE A 182 -15.37 -5.88 4.35
N LYS A 183 -14.71 -6.93 4.86
CA LYS A 183 -13.50 -6.81 5.65
C LYS A 183 -12.40 -7.68 5.05
N LEU A 184 -11.22 -7.11 4.93
CA LEU A 184 -10.01 -7.82 4.54
C LEU A 184 -8.81 -7.30 5.33
N HIS A 185 -7.80 -8.13 5.50
CA HIS A 185 -6.53 -7.76 6.09
C HIS A 185 -5.45 -7.78 5.02
N MET A 186 -4.61 -6.76 5.00
CA MET A 186 -3.36 -6.71 4.25
C MET A 186 -2.22 -6.84 5.26
N ILE A 187 -1.61 -8.01 5.29
CA ILE A 187 -0.49 -8.30 6.19
C ILE A 187 0.79 -8.02 5.43
N ILE A 188 1.54 -7.01 5.89
CA ILE A 188 2.82 -6.60 5.31
C ILE A 188 3.92 -7.19 6.18
N MET A 189 4.81 -7.97 5.59
CA MET A 189 5.89 -8.64 6.29
C MET A 189 7.23 -8.28 5.66
N GLN A 190 8.20 -7.95 6.51
CA GLN A 190 9.56 -7.62 6.10
C GLN A 190 10.55 -7.99 7.22
N ASN A 191 11.82 -8.18 6.90
CA ASN A 191 12.83 -8.34 7.93
C ASN A 191 13.19 -6.99 8.57
N THR A 192 13.81 -7.00 9.72
CA THR A 192 14.17 -5.79 10.48
C THR A 192 15.10 -4.86 9.71
N LEU A 193 16.02 -5.40 8.89
CA LEU A 193 16.95 -4.57 8.10
C LEU A 193 16.21 -3.78 7.01
N ASP A 194 15.29 -4.43 6.32
CA ASP A 194 14.48 -3.79 5.29
C ASP A 194 13.51 -2.77 5.89
N ALA A 195 12.94 -3.06 7.07
CA ALA A 195 12.14 -2.08 7.80
C ALA A 195 12.95 -0.82 8.15
N ARG A 196 14.18 -0.95 8.62
CA ARG A 196 15.07 0.18 8.91
C ARG A 196 15.50 0.94 7.66
N LYS A 197 15.80 0.26 6.55
CA LYS A 197 16.06 0.91 5.26
C LYS A 197 14.88 1.77 4.82
N LEU A 198 13.67 1.26 4.96
CA LEU A 198 12.44 1.98 4.63
C LEU A 198 12.31 3.25 5.48
N LEU A 199 12.52 3.16 6.79
CA LEU A 199 12.45 4.30 7.70
C LEU A 199 13.50 5.37 7.36
N ALA A 200 14.76 4.98 7.11
CA ALA A 200 15.84 5.89 6.76
C ALA A 200 15.54 6.65 5.45
N ASN A 201 15.16 5.93 4.39
CA ASN A 201 14.90 6.56 3.09
C ASN A 201 13.64 7.43 3.08
N HIS A 202 12.61 7.08 3.87
CA HIS A 202 11.43 7.91 4.01
C HIS A 202 11.74 9.26 4.70
N SER A 203 12.67 9.28 5.64
CA SER A 203 13.12 10.50 6.33
C SER A 203 13.94 11.40 5.41
N ASP A 204 14.86 10.85 4.66
CA ASP A 204 15.74 11.59 3.74
C ASP A 204 14.95 12.29 2.63
N GLN A 205 13.92 11.65 2.08
CA GLN A 205 13.06 12.23 1.05
C GLN A 205 12.26 13.43 1.60
N LYS A 206 11.81 13.38 2.85
CA LYS A 206 11.10 14.52 3.48
C LYS A 206 12.03 15.72 3.69
N GLU A 207 13.27 15.50 4.08
CA GLU A 207 14.25 16.59 4.25
C GLU A 207 14.62 17.23 2.90
N GLN A 208 14.77 16.45 1.83
CA GLN A 208 15.03 16.96 0.49
C GLN A 208 13.86 17.79 -0.04
N GLN A 209 12.61 17.35 0.14
CA GLN A 209 11.42 18.11 -0.26
C GLN A 209 11.28 19.42 0.54
N CYS A 210 11.57 19.41 1.84
CA CYS A 210 11.56 20.62 2.66
C CYS A 210 12.66 21.62 2.23
N ASN A 211 13.83 21.14 1.84
CA ASN A 211 14.93 22.01 1.39
C ASN A 211 14.65 22.60 0.00
N PHE A 212 14.04 21.84 -0.91
CA PHE A 212 13.65 22.34 -2.23
C PHE A 212 12.54 23.40 -2.13
N GLY A 213 11.58 23.22 -1.24
CA GLY A 213 10.55 24.23 -0.96
C GLY A 213 11.11 25.52 -0.36
N LYS A 214 12.11 25.45 0.51
CA LYS A 214 12.80 26.62 1.06
C LYS A 214 13.63 27.37 0.00
N GLN A 215 14.33 26.66 -0.87
CA GLN A 215 15.11 27.29 -1.96
C GLN A 215 14.21 28.01 -2.96
N ASN A 216 13.05 27.45 -3.31
CA ASN A 216 12.09 28.12 -4.18
C ASN A 216 11.49 29.37 -3.51
N PHE A 217 11.20 29.32 -2.20
CA PHE A 217 10.70 30.50 -1.46
C PHE A 217 11.74 31.61 -1.36
N GLU A 218 13.04 31.26 -1.19
CA GLU A 218 14.13 32.25 -1.21
C GLU A 218 14.36 32.83 -2.61
N LEU A 219 14.17 32.02 -3.67
CA LEU A 219 14.29 32.50 -5.05
C LEU A 219 13.15 33.45 -5.43
N ASP A 220 11.92 33.13 -5.04
CA ASP A 220 10.77 34.01 -5.26
C ASP A 220 10.90 35.32 -4.48
N ALA A 221 11.39 35.28 -3.22
CA ALA A 221 11.65 36.48 -2.42
C ALA A 221 12.76 37.37 -3.00
N LEU A 222 13.76 36.78 -3.67
CA LEU A 222 14.82 37.52 -4.37
C LEU A 222 14.32 38.14 -5.68
N LEU A 223 13.35 37.53 -6.34
CA LEU A 223 12.73 38.06 -7.56
C LEU A 223 11.75 39.21 -7.28
N GLU A 224 11.05 39.20 -6.13
CA GLU A 224 10.18 40.30 -5.70
C GLU A 224 10.93 41.56 -5.23
N GLY A 225 12.23 41.43 -4.93
CA GLY A 225 13.09 42.56 -4.49
C GLY A 225 13.73 43.40 -5.58
N THR A 226 13.51 43.07 -6.87
CA THR A 226 13.99 43.86 -7.99
C THR A 226 12.88 44.61 -8.68
N ASP A 227 12.65 45.86 -8.26
CA ASP A 227 11.87 46.85 -9.00
C ASP A 227 12.41 47.00 -10.44
N LEU A 228 11.73 46.40 -11.41
CA LEU A 228 11.91 46.70 -12.82
C LEU A 228 10.54 47.15 -13.40
N GLN A 229 10.58 48.43 -13.78
CA GLN A 229 9.50 49.15 -14.43
C GLN A 229 8.85 48.39 -15.61
N SER A 230 7.54 48.43 -15.56
CA SER A 230 6.55 48.17 -16.60
C SER A 230 7.01 48.12 -18.07
N HIS A 231 6.80 46.97 -18.72
CA HIS A 231 6.28 46.91 -20.10
C HIS A 231 5.29 45.74 -20.22
N PRO A 232 4.13 45.91 -20.86
CA PRO A 232 3.15 44.86 -21.04
C PRO A 232 3.52 44.01 -22.25
N VAL A 233 3.81 42.72 -22.04
CA VAL A 233 3.82 41.74 -23.14
C VAL A 233 2.69 40.73 -22.84
N GLY A 234 1.64 40.85 -23.63
CA GLY A 234 0.57 39.86 -23.68
C GLY A 234 1.04 38.63 -24.46
N GLY A 235 0.45 37.50 -24.13
CA GLY A 235 0.35 36.38 -25.04
C GLY A 235 0.93 35.07 -24.54
N GLN A 236 0.03 34.09 -24.53
CA GLN A 236 0.25 32.66 -24.70
C GLN A 236 0.20 31.79 -23.43
N ASN A 237 -1.06 31.57 -22.99
CA ASN A 237 -1.47 30.34 -22.34
C ASN A 237 -2.59 29.63 -23.14
N SER A 238 -2.67 29.84 -24.47
CA SER A 238 -3.75 29.31 -25.30
C SER A 238 -3.54 27.90 -25.84
N GLU A 239 -2.35 27.31 -25.72
CA GLU A 239 -2.10 25.96 -26.22
C GLU A 239 -2.42 24.85 -25.20
N LEU A 240 -2.32 25.14 -23.92
CA LEU A 240 -2.68 24.14 -22.87
C LEU A 240 -4.18 24.03 -22.65
N ASP A 241 -4.92 25.15 -22.79
CA ASP A 241 -6.38 25.13 -22.68
C ASP A 241 -7.03 24.46 -23.90
N ALA A 242 -6.45 24.59 -25.10
CA ALA A 242 -6.95 23.93 -26.31
C ALA A 242 -6.76 22.40 -26.28
N ILE A 243 -5.71 21.89 -25.62
CA ILE A 243 -5.47 20.44 -25.48
C ILE A 243 -6.42 19.82 -24.47
N LEU A 244 -6.82 20.56 -23.44
CA LEU A 244 -7.77 20.09 -22.43
C LEU A 244 -9.20 20.02 -22.96
N ASP A 245 -9.61 20.95 -23.81
CA ASP A 245 -10.94 20.95 -24.42
C ASP A 245 -11.10 19.83 -25.47
N ASP A 246 -10.05 19.50 -26.24
CA ASP A 246 -10.09 18.42 -27.24
C ASP A 246 -10.20 17.03 -26.59
N VAL A 247 -9.56 16.82 -25.43
CA VAL A 247 -9.65 15.55 -24.69
C VAL A 247 -11.01 15.36 -24.01
N LEU A 248 -11.66 16.44 -23.59
CA LEU A 248 -13.00 16.40 -22.98
C LEU A 248 -14.10 16.13 -24.02
N ASP A 249 -13.95 16.63 -25.23
CA ASP A 249 -14.93 16.42 -26.32
C ASP A 249 -14.90 14.98 -26.87
N ASP A 250 -13.75 14.32 -26.89
CA ASP A 250 -13.64 12.92 -27.33
C ASP A 250 -14.23 11.93 -26.31
N VAL A 251 -14.14 12.23 -25.00
CA VAL A 251 -14.74 11.39 -23.95
C VAL A 251 -16.28 11.51 -23.92
N LEU A 252 -16.84 12.62 -24.40
CA LEU A 252 -18.28 12.84 -24.43
C LEU A 252 -18.96 12.27 -25.69
N LYS A 253 -18.21 12.00 -26.76
CA LYS A 253 -18.74 11.43 -28.02
C LYS A 253 -18.86 9.90 -28.04
N GLU A 254 -18.22 9.18 -27.11
CA GLU A 254 -18.35 7.72 -27.00
C GLU A 254 -19.55 7.24 -26.16
N LYS A 255 -20.44 8.13 -25.73
CA LYS A 255 -21.62 7.79 -24.90
C LYS A 255 -22.97 8.05 -25.60
N HIS A 256 -23.01 7.88 -26.93
CA HIS A 256 -24.32 7.82 -27.63
C HIS A 256 -24.38 6.68 -28.63
#